data_4b5cf71a04c4578521d6c45ddc16eb8f
#
_entry.id   4b5cf71a04c4578521d6c45ddc16eb8f
#
_cell.length_a   1.000
_cell.length_b   1.000
_cell.length_c   1.000
_cell.angle_alpha   90.00
_cell.angle_beta   90.00
_cell.angle_gamma   90.00
#
_symmetry.space_group_name_H-M   'P 1'
#
loop_
_entity.id
_entity.type
_entity.pdbx_description
1 polymer ?
#
loop_
_entity_poly.entity_id
_entity_poly.type
_entity_poly.pdbx_seq_one_letter_code
_entity_poly.pdbx_strand_id
1 'polypeptide(L)'
;PLYMVGCINEIGEKQKADNISGLFGENGLIEYLKTQETPLENGFLLRLGIDNFKSINEKFGWDYGDYILRKTAECISHCISGEQQVYKLSSDEFIIVDITSDDKQTAVHLYNKIRENINQFIKKNHYTAIFTISGGILPFYNLLESEYDEMMKRTDFSLNTAKKRGRNRYYIFNEQDYQRFLHLKDISDVLHAAVIHDFRGFSVALQPLVKAGCRQPFGAETLMR
;
A
#
# COMPACT_ATOMS: atom_id res chain seq x y z
N PRO A 1 15.42 -15.90 37.63
CA PRO A 1 15.45 -16.45 36.26
C PRO A 1 14.05 -16.90 35.77
N LEU A 2 13.18 -17.39 36.67
CA LEU A 2 11.82 -17.83 36.30
C LEU A 2 10.87 -16.70 35.86
N TYR A 3 11.07 -15.50 36.39
CA TYR A 3 10.26 -14.33 36.02
C TYR A 3 10.50 -13.83 34.60
N MET A 4 11.72 -13.96 34.06
CA MET A 4 12.04 -13.57 32.70
C MET A 4 11.43 -14.52 31.67
N VAL A 5 11.31 -15.81 31.97
CA VAL A 5 10.72 -16.80 31.06
C VAL A 5 9.19 -16.61 30.94
N GLY A 6 8.51 -16.25 32.01
CA GLY A 6 7.07 -15.94 31.97
C GLY A 6 6.75 -14.68 31.13
N CYS A 7 7.53 -13.62 31.30
CA CYS A 7 7.36 -12.39 30.50
C CYS A 7 7.65 -12.63 29.00
N ILE A 8 8.64 -13.45 28.65
CA ILE A 8 8.97 -13.80 27.26
C ILE A 8 7.84 -14.61 26.62
N ASN A 9 7.18 -15.50 27.36
CA ASN A 9 6.07 -16.29 26.83
C ASN A 9 4.79 -15.44 26.64
N GLU A 10 4.47 -14.50 27.52
CA GLU A 10 3.32 -13.61 27.33
C GLU A 10 3.53 -12.61 26.17
N ILE A 11 4.75 -12.12 25.99
CA ILE A 11 5.10 -11.28 24.83
C ILE A 11 5.09 -12.14 23.56
N GLY A 12 5.54 -13.38 23.62
CA GLY A 12 5.63 -14.29 22.47
C GLY A 12 4.29 -14.73 21.88
N GLU A 13 3.19 -14.72 22.64
CA GLU A 13 1.87 -15.04 22.10
C GLU A 13 1.17 -13.83 21.45
N LYS A 14 1.45 -12.62 21.93
CA LYS A 14 0.84 -11.39 21.41
C LYS A 14 1.60 -10.75 20.24
N GLN A 15 2.90 -10.99 20.12
CA GLN A 15 3.76 -10.39 19.10
C GLN A 15 4.66 -11.44 18.44
N LYS A 16 4.06 -12.35 17.67
CA LYS A 16 4.86 -13.30 16.88
C LYS A 16 5.58 -12.54 15.76
N ALA A 17 6.91 -12.58 15.78
CA ALA A 17 7.71 -12.12 14.66
C ALA A 17 7.47 -13.03 13.43
N ASP A 18 7.42 -12.43 12.26
CA ASP A 18 7.37 -13.16 10.99
C ASP A 18 8.65 -13.99 10.80
N ASN A 19 8.49 -15.27 10.56
CA ASN A 19 9.60 -16.23 10.51
C ASN A 19 10.58 -15.97 9.35
N ILE A 20 10.15 -15.27 8.30
CA ILE A 20 10.95 -15.00 7.11
C ILE A 20 11.71 -13.68 7.28
N SER A 21 11.00 -12.62 7.62
CA SER A 21 11.57 -11.27 7.74
C SER A 21 12.17 -10.97 9.11
N GLY A 22 11.76 -11.69 10.16
CA GLY A 22 12.13 -11.42 11.55
C GLY A 22 11.46 -10.18 12.15
N LEU A 23 10.59 -9.50 11.42
CA LEU A 23 9.87 -8.31 11.85
C LEU A 23 8.58 -8.68 12.59
N PHE A 24 8.12 -7.82 13.49
CA PHE A 24 6.77 -7.97 14.06
C PHE A 24 5.71 -7.76 12.98
N GLY A 25 4.59 -8.48 13.14
CA GLY A 25 3.45 -8.39 12.25
C GLY A 25 2.51 -7.23 12.56
N GLU A 26 1.37 -7.19 11.88
CA GLU A 26 0.32 -6.17 12.01
C GLU A 26 -0.16 -5.98 13.46
N ASN A 27 -0.27 -7.04 14.25
CA ASN A 27 -0.63 -6.94 15.66
C ASN A 27 0.37 -6.09 16.47
N GLY A 28 1.66 -6.18 16.14
CA GLY A 28 2.69 -5.34 16.74
C GLY A 28 2.51 -3.86 16.42
N LEU A 29 2.14 -3.54 15.18
CA LEU A 29 1.79 -2.17 14.77
C LEU A 29 0.57 -1.64 15.51
N ILE A 30 -0.49 -2.44 15.62
CA ILE A 30 -1.72 -2.06 16.34
C ILE A 30 -1.42 -1.76 17.81
N GLU A 31 -0.67 -2.63 18.46
CA GLU A 31 -0.28 -2.43 19.87
C GLU A 31 0.60 -1.17 20.02
N TYR A 32 1.55 -0.96 19.12
CA TYR A 32 2.38 0.25 19.14
C TYR A 32 1.55 1.52 19.00
N LEU A 33 0.65 1.58 18.02
CA LEU A 33 -0.19 2.76 17.80
C LEU A 33 -1.15 3.04 18.98
N LYS A 34 -1.67 2.01 19.63
CA LYS A 34 -2.52 2.14 20.83
C LYS A 34 -1.78 2.76 22.02
N THR A 35 -0.46 2.65 22.08
CA THR A 35 0.32 3.25 23.16
C THR A 35 0.62 4.73 22.94
N GLN A 36 0.30 5.26 21.76
CA GLN A 36 0.58 6.64 21.43
C GLN A 36 -0.57 7.57 21.83
N GLU A 37 -0.22 8.82 22.13
CA GLU A 37 -1.23 9.87 22.35
C GLU A 37 -1.97 10.18 21.03
N THR A 38 -3.28 10.35 21.11
CA THR A 38 -4.11 10.69 19.96
C THR A 38 -4.74 12.08 20.15
N PRO A 39 -4.91 12.86 19.07
CA PRO A 39 -4.58 12.56 17.67
C PRO A 39 -3.08 12.59 17.39
N LEU A 40 -2.64 11.78 16.42
CA LEU A 40 -1.26 11.84 15.90
C LEU A 40 -1.11 13.10 15.03
N GLU A 41 -0.33 14.05 15.51
CA GLU A 41 -0.15 15.34 14.82
C GLU A 41 1.08 15.36 13.91
N ASN A 42 2.10 14.61 14.29
CA ASN A 42 3.39 14.54 13.59
C ASN A 42 3.70 13.13 13.11
N GLY A 43 4.52 13.02 12.08
CA GLY A 43 4.98 11.75 11.57
C GLY A 43 4.21 11.26 10.34
N PHE A 44 4.38 9.96 10.06
CA PHE A 44 3.82 9.33 8.88
C PHE A 44 3.74 7.80 9.01
N LEU A 45 2.90 7.21 8.16
CA LEU A 45 3.00 5.80 7.77
C LEU A 45 3.58 5.73 6.36
N LEU A 46 4.59 4.88 6.18
CA LEU A 46 5.14 4.53 4.86
C LEU A 46 4.91 3.03 4.62
N ARG A 47 3.91 2.70 3.81
CA ARG A 47 3.64 1.33 3.37
C ARG A 47 4.44 1.03 2.10
N LEU A 48 5.21 -0.04 2.13
CA LEU A 48 6.08 -0.48 1.04
C LEU A 48 5.60 -1.83 0.51
N GLY A 49 5.65 -2.01 -0.79
CA GLY A 49 5.35 -3.30 -1.43
C GLY A 49 6.40 -3.64 -2.48
N ILE A 50 6.83 -4.91 -2.52
CA ILE A 50 7.72 -5.41 -3.56
C ILE A 50 6.93 -5.52 -4.86
N ASP A 51 7.42 -4.87 -5.91
CA ASP A 51 6.76 -4.87 -7.21
C ASP A 51 6.88 -6.23 -7.90
N ASN A 52 5.75 -6.75 -8.39
CA ASN A 52 5.66 -8.02 -9.12
C ASN A 52 6.22 -9.24 -8.34
N PHE A 53 6.10 -9.26 -7.01
CA PHE A 53 6.62 -10.32 -6.15
C PHE A 53 6.10 -11.72 -6.56
N LYS A 54 4.83 -11.81 -6.96
CA LYS A 54 4.27 -13.06 -7.47
C LYS A 54 5.08 -13.62 -8.65
N SER A 55 5.49 -12.78 -9.59
CA SER A 55 6.30 -13.18 -10.73
C SER A 55 7.71 -13.65 -10.34
N ILE A 56 8.25 -13.14 -9.25
CA ILE A 56 9.52 -13.62 -8.69
C ILE A 56 9.34 -15.06 -8.21
N ASN A 57 8.29 -15.33 -7.42
CA ASN A 57 7.98 -16.68 -6.94
C ASN A 57 7.72 -17.67 -8.08
N GLU A 58 6.95 -17.25 -9.09
CA GLU A 58 6.67 -18.08 -10.27
C GLU A 58 7.94 -18.43 -11.07
N LYS A 59 8.88 -17.49 -11.17
CA LYS A 59 10.09 -17.68 -11.98
C LYS A 59 11.23 -18.39 -11.23
N PHE A 60 11.41 -18.08 -9.95
CA PHE A 60 12.58 -18.51 -9.18
C PHE A 60 12.25 -19.44 -8.02
N GLY A 61 10.96 -19.70 -7.76
CA GLY A 61 10.49 -20.53 -6.63
C GLY A 61 10.29 -19.72 -5.34
N TRP A 62 9.55 -20.33 -4.41
CA TRP A 62 9.17 -19.75 -3.13
C TRP A 62 10.37 -19.47 -2.22
N ASP A 63 11.35 -20.38 -2.16
CA ASP A 63 12.56 -20.20 -1.35
C ASP A 63 13.34 -18.95 -1.75
N TYR A 64 13.35 -18.66 -3.06
CA TYR A 64 13.99 -17.43 -3.55
C TYR A 64 13.16 -16.19 -3.22
N GLY A 65 11.85 -16.28 -3.28
CA GLY A 65 10.96 -15.21 -2.81
C GLY A 65 11.17 -14.90 -1.33
N ASP A 66 11.26 -15.92 -0.50
CA ASP A 66 11.56 -15.77 0.94
C ASP A 66 12.93 -15.13 1.18
N TYR A 67 13.93 -15.49 0.38
CA TYR A 67 15.23 -14.83 0.40
C TYR A 67 15.11 -13.33 0.07
N ILE A 68 14.34 -12.95 -0.97
CA ILE A 68 14.10 -11.54 -1.34
C ILE A 68 13.35 -10.80 -0.23
N LEU A 69 12.34 -11.42 0.39
CA LEU A 69 11.61 -10.84 1.53
C LEU A 69 12.55 -10.53 2.69
N ARG A 70 13.39 -11.48 3.07
CA ARG A 70 14.38 -11.31 4.14
C ARG A 70 15.36 -10.18 3.83
N LYS A 71 15.89 -10.15 2.61
CA LYS A 71 16.83 -9.10 2.18
C LYS A 71 16.17 -7.72 2.08
N THR A 72 14.91 -7.66 1.69
CA THR A 72 14.15 -6.40 1.70
C THR A 72 13.95 -5.91 3.14
N ALA A 73 13.57 -6.79 4.06
CA ALA A 73 13.45 -6.45 5.49
C ALA A 73 14.78 -5.94 6.08
N GLU A 74 15.91 -6.61 5.77
CA GLU A 74 17.24 -6.17 6.16
C GLU A 74 17.57 -4.77 5.60
N CYS A 75 17.30 -4.53 4.30
CA CYS A 75 17.53 -3.22 3.67
C CYS A 75 16.69 -2.12 4.34
N ILE A 76 15.43 -2.39 4.69
CA ILE A 76 14.57 -1.45 5.40
C ILE A 76 15.13 -1.17 6.79
N SER A 77 15.44 -2.22 7.55
CA SER A 77 15.95 -2.10 8.94
C SER A 77 17.25 -1.30 9.03
N HIS A 78 18.10 -1.38 8.01
CA HIS A 78 19.32 -0.57 7.95
C HIS A 78 19.07 0.91 7.59
N CYS A 79 17.87 1.23 7.11
CA CYS A 79 17.54 2.61 6.73
C CYS A 79 16.81 3.38 7.81
N ILE A 80 16.06 2.69 8.66
CA ILE A 80 15.31 3.31 9.77
C ILE A 80 16.26 3.76 10.87
N SER A 81 15.86 4.79 11.61
CA SER A 81 16.63 5.39 12.70
C SER A 81 15.71 6.05 13.72
N GLY A 82 16.21 6.29 14.93
CA GLY A 82 15.46 6.95 15.99
C GLY A 82 14.24 6.15 16.43
N GLU A 83 13.11 6.80 16.49
CA GLU A 83 11.81 6.22 16.92
C GLU A 83 11.04 5.52 15.80
N GLN A 84 11.64 5.39 14.60
CA GLN A 84 11.01 4.69 13.48
C GLN A 84 10.90 3.20 13.75
N GLN A 85 9.72 2.64 13.54
CA GLN A 85 9.45 1.21 13.68
C GLN A 85 9.00 0.61 12.34
N VAL A 86 9.38 -0.64 12.09
CA VAL A 86 8.98 -1.37 10.87
C VAL A 86 8.26 -2.65 11.22
N TYR A 87 7.18 -2.93 10.48
CA TYR A 87 6.34 -4.10 10.65
C TYR A 87 6.10 -4.81 9.32
N LYS A 88 5.87 -6.11 9.38
CA LYS A 88 5.44 -6.94 8.25
C LYS A 88 3.91 -6.99 8.22
N LEU A 89 3.29 -6.58 7.10
CA LEU A 89 1.82 -6.60 6.98
C LEU A 89 1.33 -7.89 6.30
N SER A 90 1.65 -8.07 5.05
CA SER A 90 1.19 -9.19 4.23
C SER A 90 2.35 -9.83 3.49
N SER A 91 2.10 -10.68 2.52
CA SER A 91 3.11 -11.49 1.83
C SER A 91 4.33 -10.70 1.36
N ASP A 92 4.14 -9.56 0.73
CA ASP A 92 5.20 -8.74 0.12
C ASP A 92 5.20 -7.27 0.60
N GLU A 93 4.45 -6.97 1.69
CA GLU A 93 4.28 -5.61 2.15
C GLU A 93 4.83 -5.39 3.55
N PHE A 94 5.42 -4.22 3.72
CA PHE A 94 5.99 -3.73 4.97
C PHE A 94 5.39 -2.35 5.28
N ILE A 95 5.37 -1.98 6.54
CA ILE A 95 4.97 -0.64 6.94
C ILE A 95 5.95 -0.08 7.95
N ILE A 96 6.31 1.17 7.75
CA ILE A 96 7.15 1.94 8.66
C ILE A 96 6.27 3.01 9.27
N VAL A 97 6.35 3.15 10.58
CA VAL A 97 5.72 4.23 11.34
C VAL A 97 6.78 5.13 11.94
N ASP A 98 6.58 6.41 11.83
CA ASP A 98 7.32 7.48 12.49
C ASP A 98 6.30 8.42 13.10
N ILE A 99 6.40 8.68 14.41
CA ILE A 99 5.46 9.54 15.14
C ILE A 99 6.11 10.86 15.61
N THR A 100 7.37 11.06 15.27
CA THR A 100 8.18 12.18 15.80
C THR A 100 8.52 13.22 14.75
N SER A 101 8.50 12.83 13.47
CA SER A 101 8.96 13.67 12.39
C SER A 101 7.94 14.75 12.02
N ASP A 102 8.33 15.99 12.09
CA ASP A 102 7.54 17.16 11.67
C ASP A 102 7.80 17.57 10.21
N ASP A 103 8.84 17.02 9.57
CA ASP A 103 9.18 17.28 8.18
C ASP A 103 8.52 16.29 7.21
N LYS A 104 7.68 16.83 6.33
CA LYS A 104 7.00 16.09 5.24
C LYS A 104 7.96 15.37 4.29
N GLN A 105 9.20 15.83 4.18
CA GLN A 105 10.21 15.24 3.30
C GLN A 105 10.88 14.00 3.91
N THR A 106 10.78 13.80 5.23
CA THR A 106 11.43 12.66 5.91
C THR A 106 10.98 11.33 5.33
N ALA A 107 9.67 11.13 5.13
CA ALA A 107 9.13 9.91 4.52
C ALA A 107 9.64 9.69 3.08
N VAL A 108 9.76 10.76 2.31
CA VAL A 108 10.28 10.71 0.93
C VAL A 108 11.76 10.37 0.91
N HIS A 109 12.54 10.98 1.79
CA HIS A 109 13.97 10.67 1.94
C HIS A 109 14.17 9.22 2.37
N LEU A 110 13.38 8.74 3.33
CA LEU A 110 13.43 7.35 3.78
C LEU A 110 13.11 6.37 2.65
N TYR A 111 12.01 6.60 1.89
CA TYR A 111 11.68 5.78 0.73
C TYR A 111 12.84 5.73 -0.28
N ASN A 112 13.42 6.88 -0.63
CA ASN A 112 14.52 6.94 -1.59
C ASN A 112 15.78 6.22 -1.09
N LYS A 113 16.10 6.33 0.21
CA LYS A 113 17.21 5.62 0.86
C LYS A 113 17.01 4.11 0.81
N ILE A 114 15.79 3.61 1.10
CA ILE A 114 15.46 2.19 1.03
C ILE A 114 15.57 1.69 -0.41
N ARG A 115 15.01 2.42 -1.38
CA ARG A 115 15.10 2.09 -2.80
C ARG A 115 16.54 1.98 -3.28
N GLU A 116 17.39 2.91 -2.89
CA GLU A 116 18.81 2.88 -3.25
C GLU A 116 19.53 1.67 -2.63
N ASN A 117 19.27 1.35 -1.36
CA ASN A 117 19.82 0.15 -0.72
C ASN A 117 19.42 -1.15 -1.44
N ILE A 118 18.16 -1.25 -1.87
CA ILE A 118 17.70 -2.39 -2.66
C ILE A 118 18.41 -2.44 -4.02
N ASN A 119 18.57 -1.31 -4.70
CA ASN A 119 19.33 -1.24 -5.94
C ASN A 119 20.79 -1.70 -5.76
N GLN A 120 21.44 -1.29 -4.67
CA GLN A 120 22.80 -1.73 -4.35
C GLN A 120 22.86 -3.23 -4.05
N PHE A 121 21.87 -3.77 -3.32
CA PHE A 121 21.75 -5.21 -3.10
C PHE A 121 21.61 -5.97 -4.44
N ILE A 122 20.74 -5.53 -5.35
CA ILE A 122 20.57 -6.16 -6.67
C ILE A 122 21.88 -6.14 -7.46
N LYS A 123 22.59 -5.01 -7.47
CA LYS A 123 23.91 -4.89 -8.14
C LYS A 123 24.92 -5.87 -7.57
N LYS A 124 25.03 -5.97 -6.24
CA LYS A 124 25.96 -6.90 -5.57
C LYS A 124 25.64 -8.37 -5.88
N ASN A 125 24.42 -8.71 -6.15
CA ASN A 125 23.97 -10.06 -6.51
C ASN A 125 23.91 -10.29 -8.03
N HIS A 126 24.68 -9.51 -8.80
CA HIS A 126 24.82 -9.68 -10.26
C HIS A 126 23.50 -9.71 -11.03
N TYR A 127 22.48 -8.98 -10.55
CA TYR A 127 21.17 -8.86 -11.18
C TYR A 127 20.44 -10.20 -11.38
N THR A 128 20.65 -11.18 -10.49
CA THR A 128 19.98 -12.49 -10.55
C THR A 128 18.46 -12.35 -10.59
N ALA A 129 17.90 -11.49 -9.75
CA ALA A 129 16.52 -11.00 -9.89
C ALA A 129 16.51 -9.48 -9.82
N ILE A 130 15.81 -8.86 -10.75
CA ILE A 130 15.58 -7.41 -10.77
C ILE A 130 14.17 -7.18 -10.27
N PHE A 131 14.06 -6.48 -9.17
CA PHE A 131 12.78 -6.07 -8.60
C PHE A 131 12.85 -4.63 -8.10
N THR A 132 11.71 -4.03 -7.89
CA THR A 132 11.59 -2.66 -7.37
C THR A 132 10.61 -2.66 -6.21
N ILE A 133 10.52 -1.54 -5.50
CA ILE A 133 9.52 -1.30 -4.47
C ILE A 133 8.67 -0.09 -4.83
N SER A 134 7.39 -0.17 -4.50
CA SER A 134 6.49 0.98 -4.50
C SER A 134 6.18 1.40 -3.07
N GLY A 135 5.90 2.68 -2.85
CA GLY A 135 5.62 3.24 -1.53
C GLY A 135 4.32 4.06 -1.49
N GLY A 136 3.51 3.86 -0.46
CA GLY A 136 2.38 4.72 -0.12
C GLY A 136 2.68 5.47 1.18
N ILE A 137 2.67 6.79 1.15
CA ILE A 137 2.98 7.67 2.28
C ILE A 137 1.69 8.32 2.78
N LEU A 138 1.37 8.15 4.07
CA LEU A 138 0.30 8.84 4.77
C LEU A 138 0.91 9.71 5.86
N PRO A 139 1.02 11.04 5.66
CA PRO A 139 1.41 11.95 6.72
C PRO A 139 0.30 12.12 7.76
N PHE A 140 0.66 12.27 9.04
CA PHE A 140 -0.32 12.40 10.13
C PHE A 140 -0.89 13.82 10.27
N TYR A 141 -0.16 14.84 9.84
CA TYR A 141 -0.71 16.19 9.83
C TYR A 141 -2.00 16.23 9.00
N ASN A 142 -3.11 16.64 9.55
CA ASN A 142 -4.46 16.64 8.96
C ASN A 142 -5.22 15.29 9.04
N LEU A 143 -4.77 14.31 9.82
CA LEU A 143 -5.64 13.19 10.17
C LEU A 143 -6.63 13.67 11.24
N LEU A 144 -7.87 13.90 10.82
CA LEU A 144 -8.98 14.23 11.73
C LEU A 144 -9.37 13.05 12.62
N GLU A 145 -9.09 11.84 12.15
CA GLU A 145 -9.40 10.59 12.82
C GLU A 145 -8.20 9.64 12.71
N SER A 146 -7.72 9.18 13.88
CA SER A 146 -6.59 8.26 13.97
C SER A 146 -7.04 6.80 14.08
N GLU A 147 -8.21 6.45 13.52
CA GLU A 147 -8.65 5.06 13.51
C GLU A 147 -7.73 4.22 12.63
N TYR A 148 -7.25 3.11 13.20
CA TYR A 148 -6.32 2.19 12.54
C TYR A 148 -6.80 1.76 11.15
N ASP A 149 -8.06 1.33 11.05
CA ASP A 149 -8.63 0.85 9.79
C ASP A 149 -8.64 1.90 8.69
N GLU A 150 -8.91 3.17 9.05
CA GLU A 150 -8.90 4.25 8.08
C GLU A 150 -7.47 4.61 7.64
N MET A 151 -6.51 4.63 8.56
CA MET A 151 -5.11 4.81 8.23
C MET A 151 -4.62 3.70 7.28
N MET A 152 -5.02 2.45 7.52
CA MET A 152 -4.66 1.32 6.66
C MET A 152 -5.28 1.41 5.27
N LYS A 153 -6.54 1.82 5.14
CA LYS A 153 -7.19 2.07 3.84
C LYS A 153 -6.49 3.18 3.06
N ARG A 154 -6.13 4.27 3.70
CA ARG A 154 -5.46 5.42 3.08
C ARG A 154 -4.04 5.08 2.62
N THR A 155 -3.28 4.32 3.42
CA THR A 155 -1.96 3.85 3.01
C THR A 155 -2.03 2.83 1.89
N ASP A 156 -3.02 1.92 1.91
CA ASP A 156 -3.28 0.96 0.84
C ASP A 156 -3.62 1.67 -0.48
N PHE A 157 -4.54 2.63 -0.44
CA PHE A 157 -4.86 3.48 -1.59
C PHE A 157 -3.59 4.14 -2.16
N SER A 158 -2.74 4.68 -1.29
CA SER A 158 -1.51 5.36 -1.69
C SER A 158 -0.52 4.41 -2.35
N LEU A 159 -0.29 3.23 -1.77
CA LEU A 159 0.57 2.20 -2.35
C LEU A 159 0.04 1.72 -3.70
N ASN A 160 -1.26 1.42 -3.79
CA ASN A 160 -1.90 0.98 -5.02
C ASN A 160 -1.86 2.05 -6.12
N THR A 161 -1.95 3.34 -5.74
CA THR A 161 -1.80 4.46 -6.67
C THR A 161 -0.36 4.54 -7.20
N ALA A 162 0.65 4.35 -6.36
CA ALA A 162 2.04 4.28 -6.79
C ALA A 162 2.26 3.11 -7.76
N LYS A 163 1.72 1.92 -7.45
CA LYS A 163 1.78 0.73 -8.33
C LYS A 163 1.08 0.98 -9.67
N LYS A 164 -0.10 1.60 -9.69
CA LYS A 164 -0.86 1.94 -10.92
C LYS A 164 -0.17 3.01 -11.78
N ARG A 165 0.51 3.97 -11.17
CA ARG A 165 1.25 5.03 -11.87
C ARG A 165 2.60 4.58 -12.47
N GLY A 166 2.90 3.27 -12.45
CA GLY A 166 4.06 2.67 -13.13
C GLY A 166 5.10 2.06 -12.20
N ARG A 167 4.79 1.82 -10.93
CA ARG A 167 5.68 1.19 -9.93
C ARG A 167 7.00 1.92 -9.70
N ASN A 168 7.89 1.36 -8.87
CA ASN A 168 9.22 1.93 -8.56
C ASN A 168 9.17 3.41 -8.16
N ARG A 169 8.14 3.79 -7.42
CA ARG A 169 7.86 5.16 -6.99
C ARG A 169 7.06 5.19 -5.70
N TYR A 170 6.96 6.35 -5.11
CA TYR A 170 6.04 6.61 -4.00
C TYR A 170 4.85 7.44 -4.46
N TYR A 171 3.81 7.41 -3.64
CA TYR A 171 2.67 8.31 -3.72
C TYR A 171 2.35 8.82 -2.32
N ILE A 172 2.27 10.14 -2.15
CA ILE A 172 1.83 10.78 -0.91
C ILE A 172 0.31 10.88 -0.95
N PHE A 173 -0.34 10.45 0.11
CA PHE A 173 -1.79 10.49 0.24
C PHE A 173 -2.34 11.88 -0.08
N ASN A 174 -3.39 11.89 -0.87
CA ASN A 174 -4.15 13.08 -1.22
C ASN A 174 -5.64 12.80 -1.05
N GLU A 175 -6.31 13.60 -0.22
CA GLU A 175 -7.72 13.42 0.12
C GLU A 175 -8.64 13.52 -1.11
N GLN A 176 -8.39 14.48 -2.01
CA GLN A 176 -9.22 14.68 -3.21
C GLN A 176 -9.13 13.47 -4.15
N ASP A 177 -7.95 12.90 -4.34
CA ASP A 177 -7.76 11.71 -5.15
C ASP A 177 -8.41 10.49 -4.49
N TYR A 178 -8.38 10.41 -3.16
CA TYR A 178 -9.02 9.33 -2.39
C TYR A 178 -10.55 9.41 -2.49
N GLN A 179 -11.15 10.58 -2.32
CA GLN A 179 -12.59 10.78 -2.47
C GLN A 179 -13.07 10.47 -3.91
N ARG A 180 -12.28 10.85 -4.91
CA ARG A 180 -12.56 10.46 -6.31
C ARG A 180 -12.50 8.95 -6.50
N PHE A 181 -11.53 8.28 -5.89
CA PHE A 181 -11.42 6.83 -5.93
C PHE A 181 -12.62 6.14 -5.27
N LEU A 182 -13.06 6.59 -4.09
CA LEU A 182 -14.25 6.06 -3.41
C LEU A 182 -15.50 6.23 -4.28
N HIS A 183 -15.72 7.42 -4.84
CA HIS A 183 -16.85 7.68 -5.72
C HIS A 183 -16.86 6.77 -6.97
N LEU A 184 -15.72 6.56 -7.60
CA LEU A 184 -15.62 5.64 -8.74
C LEU A 184 -15.85 4.18 -8.33
N LYS A 185 -15.46 3.79 -7.13
CA LYS A 185 -15.74 2.47 -6.59
C LYS A 185 -17.23 2.28 -6.36
N ASP A 186 -17.91 3.26 -5.74
CA ASP A 186 -19.36 3.21 -5.53
C ASP A 186 -20.11 3.08 -6.85
N ILE A 187 -19.73 3.85 -7.88
CA ILE A 187 -20.31 3.72 -9.23
C ILE A 187 -20.10 2.30 -9.78
N SER A 188 -18.88 1.76 -9.64
CA SER A 188 -18.58 0.39 -10.09
C SER A 188 -19.43 -0.65 -9.39
N ASP A 189 -19.61 -0.52 -8.07
CA ASP A 189 -20.40 -1.45 -7.25
C ASP A 189 -21.90 -1.38 -7.65
N VAL A 190 -22.43 -0.18 -7.92
CA VAL A 190 -23.80 0.01 -8.45
C VAL A 190 -23.95 -0.64 -9.83
N LEU A 191 -22.98 -0.47 -10.72
CA LEU A 191 -23.01 -1.10 -12.05
C LEU A 191 -22.95 -2.62 -11.97
N HIS A 192 -22.10 -3.19 -11.12
CA HIS A 192 -22.05 -4.64 -10.90
C HIS A 192 -23.35 -5.19 -10.32
N ALA A 193 -23.95 -4.50 -9.35
CA ALA A 193 -25.26 -4.87 -8.82
C ALA A 193 -26.35 -4.82 -9.89
N ALA A 194 -26.33 -3.82 -10.76
CA ALA A 194 -27.30 -3.69 -11.85
C ALA A 194 -27.24 -4.87 -12.82
N VAL A 195 -26.06 -5.38 -13.15
CA VAL A 195 -25.91 -6.58 -14.00
C VAL A 195 -26.63 -7.79 -13.39
N ILE A 196 -26.54 -7.98 -12.06
CA ILE A 196 -27.20 -9.09 -11.35
C ILE A 196 -28.72 -8.91 -11.32
N HIS A 197 -29.19 -7.67 -11.33
CA HIS A 197 -30.62 -7.32 -11.25
C HIS A 197 -31.24 -6.90 -12.58
N ASP A 198 -30.82 -7.49 -13.70
CA ASP A 198 -31.35 -7.24 -15.06
C ASP A 198 -31.33 -5.75 -15.43
N PHE A 199 -30.32 -5.01 -15.04
CA PHE A 199 -30.15 -3.57 -15.31
C PHE A 199 -31.31 -2.70 -14.84
N ARG A 200 -32.02 -3.08 -13.77
CA ARG A 200 -33.06 -2.25 -13.18
C ARG A 200 -32.52 -0.87 -12.79
N GLY A 201 -33.25 0.17 -13.21
CA GLY A 201 -32.85 1.56 -12.97
C GLY A 201 -31.98 2.17 -14.06
N PHE A 202 -31.63 1.38 -15.08
CA PHE A 202 -30.94 1.88 -16.27
C PHE A 202 -31.89 1.95 -17.47
N SER A 203 -31.64 2.93 -18.32
CA SER A 203 -32.33 3.07 -19.60
C SER A 203 -31.29 3.27 -20.72
N VAL A 204 -31.75 3.03 -21.94
CA VAL A 204 -30.90 3.21 -23.12
C VAL A 204 -31.42 4.41 -23.91
N ALA A 205 -30.54 5.36 -24.21
CA ALA A 205 -30.80 6.45 -25.13
C ALA A 205 -30.02 6.23 -26.43
N LEU A 206 -30.66 6.49 -27.55
CA LEU A 206 -30.03 6.40 -28.87
C LEU A 206 -29.69 7.80 -29.36
N GLN A 207 -28.42 8.05 -29.64
CA GLN A 207 -27.94 9.29 -30.26
C GLN A 207 -27.76 9.04 -31.76
N PRO A 208 -28.53 9.68 -32.65
CA PRO A 208 -28.44 9.42 -34.07
C PRO A 208 -27.15 9.93 -34.68
N LEU A 209 -26.53 9.11 -35.48
CA LEU A 209 -25.38 9.47 -36.34
C LEU A 209 -25.92 9.90 -37.70
N VAL A 210 -25.61 11.13 -38.09
CA VAL A 210 -26.14 11.70 -39.38
C VAL A 210 -24.99 11.94 -40.34
N LYS A 211 -25.24 11.73 -41.62
CA LYS A 211 -24.28 12.07 -42.68
C LYS A 211 -24.10 13.56 -42.80
N ALA A 212 -22.84 14.00 -42.89
CA ALA A 212 -22.57 15.41 -43.17
C ALA A 212 -23.20 15.83 -44.53
N GLY A 213 -23.94 16.94 -44.50
CA GLY A 213 -24.56 17.53 -45.69
C GLY A 213 -25.99 17.14 -45.98
N CYS A 214 -26.50 15.98 -45.56
CA CYS A 214 -27.89 15.59 -45.85
C CYS A 214 -28.80 15.36 -44.64
N ARG A 215 -28.23 15.43 -43.42
CA ARG A 215 -28.93 15.19 -42.14
C ARG A 215 -29.70 13.87 -42.04
N GLN A 216 -29.44 12.92 -42.93
CA GLN A 216 -30.09 11.61 -42.86
C GLN A 216 -29.36 10.74 -41.84
N PRO A 217 -30.05 10.13 -40.87
CA PRO A 217 -29.46 9.18 -39.95
C PRO A 217 -29.02 7.93 -40.71
N PHE A 218 -27.79 7.46 -40.44
CA PHE A 218 -27.26 6.21 -40.97
C PHE A 218 -26.90 5.21 -39.87
N GLY A 219 -27.02 5.60 -38.62
CA GLY A 219 -26.78 4.77 -37.45
C GLY A 219 -27.15 5.50 -36.17
N ALA A 220 -26.96 4.85 -35.04
CA ALA A 220 -27.12 5.47 -33.74
C ALA A 220 -26.05 4.94 -32.78
N GLU A 221 -25.53 5.80 -31.92
CA GLU A 221 -24.76 5.43 -30.75
C GLU A 221 -25.69 5.13 -29.59
N THR A 222 -25.42 4.02 -28.90
CA THR A 222 -26.20 3.60 -27.72
C THR A 222 -25.57 4.14 -26.48
N LEU A 223 -26.27 4.97 -25.73
CA LEU A 223 -25.84 5.56 -24.48
C LEU A 223 -26.67 4.98 -23.33
N MET A 224 -26.02 4.44 -22.33
CA MET A 224 -26.65 4.04 -21.08
C MET A 224 -26.93 5.27 -20.21
N ARG A 225 -28.12 5.33 -19.63
CA ARG A 225 -28.58 6.39 -18.72
C ARG A 225 -29.06 5.81 -17.41
#